data_ee6235c6d79c7ef3fc39303c74808bc7
#
_entry.id   ee6235c6d79c7ef3fc39303c74808bc7
#
_cell.length_a   1.000
_cell.length_b   1.000
_cell.length_c   1.000
_cell.angle_alpha   90.00
_cell.angle_beta   90.00
_cell.angle_gamma   90.00
#
_symmetry.space_group_name_H-M   'P 1'
#
loop_
_entity.id
_entity.type
_entity.pdbx_description
1 polymer ?
#
loop_
_entity_poly.entity_id
_entity_poly.type
_entity_poly.pdbx_seq_one_letter_code
_entity_poly.pdbx_strand_id
1 'polypeptide(L)'
;MRTAPRWCRQHCAAQEEEKAEVMAQFQEVSKQSSLHSKPAGLVLQYGTAGFRTNAKQLDHIMFRMGLLATLRSRKTEKTIGVMVTASHNPEEDNGVKLIDPVGEMVTPTWEGYATQLANAEQEDLLAALQDVIEKEAIDMSQEANVFVGKDTRSSSARLSQAVLDGVSALGGHSKDYGLVTTPQLHYIVCCQNTEGKYGEPTVEGYYKKLSQAFIRLTKNASNCTDDQKHLSVDGANGIGALKVRELESQLRKELHLSVFNDGSKGKLNHQCGADFVKVQQNPPTGVKISPGERCCSFDGDGDRIVYYYTDSEGQFHLLDGDKISTLISTFLKELLQQACLDLKIAVVQTAYANGSSTRYLEDTMKVIVRCTKTGVKHLHHAAQEFDIGVYFEANGHGTVLFSKATEEKIQQLAENPTTDDKRKRAAVLLQNTINVINQTVGDAISDMLLIEAILAIKGMTIQQWDAIYSDLPNRQLKVKVSDRRVIDTTDAERRAVSPAGLQEAIDSLVKNYRQARSFVRPSGTEDVVRVYAEAETQESADELAHEVSLAVYRLAGGVGGEPKPLH
;
A
#
# COMPACT_ATOMS: atom_id res chain seq x y z
N MET A 1 66.12 5.13 14.86
CA MET A 1 64.81 5.14 14.22
C MET A 1 63.99 4.02 14.83
N ARG A 2 62.96 4.35 15.65
CA ARG A 2 62.05 3.34 16.22
C ARG A 2 61.06 2.92 15.14
N THR A 3 61.13 1.69 14.68
CA THR A 3 60.16 1.13 13.74
C THR A 3 58.80 1.03 14.41
N ALA A 4 57.74 1.59 13.78
CA ALA A 4 56.38 1.51 14.29
C ALA A 4 55.96 0.08 14.60
N PRO A 5 55.19 -0.16 15.69
CA PRO A 5 54.78 -1.51 16.09
C PRO A 5 54.05 -2.24 14.96
N ARG A 6 54.17 -3.54 14.88
CA ARG A 6 53.62 -4.40 13.81
C ARG A 6 52.11 -4.25 13.67
N TRP A 7 51.37 -4.03 14.76
CA TRP A 7 49.95 -3.79 14.76
C TRP A 7 49.56 -2.43 14.13
N CYS A 8 50.42 -1.39 14.29
CA CYS A 8 50.18 -0.07 13.71
C CYS A 8 50.33 -0.11 12.18
N ARG A 9 51.30 -0.91 11.67
CA ARG A 9 51.50 -1.10 10.22
C ARG A 9 50.36 -1.95 9.59
N GLN A 10 49.88 -2.96 10.29
CA GLN A 10 48.73 -3.75 9.85
C GLN A 10 47.44 -2.92 9.81
N HIS A 11 47.22 -2.05 10.79
CA HIS A 11 46.06 -1.17 10.86
C HIS A 11 46.10 -0.10 9.76
N CYS A 12 47.25 0.51 9.49
CA CYS A 12 47.42 1.44 8.38
C CYS A 12 47.24 0.77 7.01
N ALA A 13 47.76 -0.46 6.83
CA ALA A 13 47.56 -1.17 5.57
C ALA A 13 46.11 -1.54 5.32
N ALA A 14 45.37 -1.98 6.34
CA ALA A 14 43.95 -2.27 6.24
C ALA A 14 43.11 -1.00 5.89
N GLN A 15 43.45 0.15 6.49
CA GLN A 15 42.80 1.42 6.14
C GLN A 15 43.11 1.91 4.73
N GLU A 16 44.32 1.63 4.22
CA GLU A 16 44.70 1.98 2.84
C GLU A 16 44.00 1.05 1.82
N GLU A 17 43.84 -0.23 2.13
CA GLU A 17 43.08 -1.19 1.32
C GLU A 17 41.59 -0.80 1.26
N GLU A 18 40.97 -0.48 2.39
CA GLU A 18 39.58 -0.03 2.46
C GLU A 18 39.33 1.26 1.65
N LYS A 19 40.21 2.25 1.76
CA LYS A 19 40.15 3.48 0.94
C LYS A 19 40.29 3.17 -0.55
N ALA A 20 41.17 2.26 -0.92
CA ALA A 20 41.37 1.87 -2.31
C ALA A 20 40.10 1.18 -2.87
N GLU A 21 39.45 0.34 -2.07
CA GLU A 21 38.22 -0.33 -2.45
C GLU A 21 37.06 0.66 -2.65
N VAL A 22 36.86 1.59 -1.72
CA VAL A 22 35.84 2.66 -1.85
C VAL A 22 36.08 3.51 -3.09
N MET A 23 37.35 3.87 -3.38
CA MET A 23 37.68 4.61 -4.60
C MET A 23 37.37 3.80 -5.86
N ALA A 24 37.63 2.49 -5.86
CA ALA A 24 37.30 1.62 -6.99
C ALA A 24 35.76 1.55 -7.21
N GLN A 25 34.98 1.45 -6.13
CA GLN A 25 33.52 1.50 -6.20
C GLN A 25 33.03 2.83 -6.80
N PHE A 26 33.55 3.97 -6.41
CA PHE A 26 33.18 5.27 -6.97
C PHE A 26 33.58 5.43 -8.45
N GLN A 27 34.70 4.86 -8.86
CA GLN A 27 35.08 4.81 -10.27
C GLN A 27 34.09 3.96 -11.08
N GLU A 28 33.65 2.82 -10.55
CA GLU A 28 32.66 1.97 -11.19
C GLU A 28 31.27 2.66 -11.24
N VAL A 29 30.84 3.34 -10.17
CA VAL A 29 29.63 4.19 -10.18
C VAL A 29 29.70 5.24 -11.27
N SER A 30 30.82 5.96 -11.39
CA SER A 30 31.00 6.99 -12.44
C SER A 30 30.88 6.39 -13.84
N LYS A 31 31.52 5.24 -14.07
CA LYS A 31 31.48 4.54 -15.35
C LYS A 31 30.07 4.03 -15.67
N GLN A 32 29.42 3.33 -14.76
CA GLN A 32 28.09 2.75 -14.96
C GLN A 32 27.01 3.85 -15.08
N SER A 33 27.10 4.92 -14.31
CA SER A 33 26.13 6.04 -14.38
C SER A 33 26.10 6.71 -15.75
N SER A 34 27.20 6.66 -16.53
CA SER A 34 27.21 7.18 -17.89
C SER A 34 26.33 6.36 -18.85
N LEU A 35 26.07 5.09 -18.54
CA LEU A 35 25.13 4.23 -19.27
C LEU A 35 23.66 4.49 -18.89
N HIS A 36 23.45 5.14 -17.74
CA HIS A 36 22.15 5.49 -17.18
C HIS A 36 22.01 6.99 -17.02
N SER A 37 22.10 7.72 -18.14
CA SER A 37 22.14 9.19 -18.14
C SER A 37 20.80 9.81 -17.75
N LYS A 38 20.86 10.86 -16.92
CA LYS A 38 19.70 11.66 -16.54
C LYS A 38 19.20 12.50 -17.73
N PRO A 39 17.90 12.45 -18.08
CA PRO A 39 17.33 13.38 -19.06
C PRO A 39 17.46 14.83 -18.61
N ALA A 40 17.81 15.71 -19.52
CA ALA A 40 17.97 17.14 -19.22
C ALA A 40 16.65 17.74 -18.72
N GLY A 41 16.75 18.53 -17.64
CA GLY A 41 15.60 19.26 -17.07
C GLY A 41 14.58 18.40 -16.34
N LEU A 42 14.75 17.08 -16.27
CA LEU A 42 13.84 16.21 -15.52
C LEU A 42 14.08 16.35 -14.01
N VAL A 43 13.00 16.70 -13.30
CA VAL A 43 12.97 16.77 -11.83
C VAL A 43 11.80 15.94 -11.34
N LEU A 44 12.06 14.99 -10.46
CA LEU A 44 11.04 14.12 -9.85
C LEU A 44 11.23 14.10 -8.34
N GLN A 45 10.14 13.81 -7.64
CA GLN A 45 10.14 13.67 -6.18
C GLN A 45 9.73 12.26 -5.80
N TYR A 46 10.43 11.67 -4.83
CA TYR A 46 10.01 10.43 -4.19
C TYR A 46 8.78 10.70 -3.33
N GLY A 47 7.63 10.18 -3.76
CA GLY A 47 6.37 10.32 -3.04
C GLY A 47 6.10 9.16 -2.11
N THR A 48 4.94 9.14 -1.46
CA THR A 48 4.48 8.04 -0.59
C THR A 48 4.46 6.67 -1.29
N ALA A 49 4.40 6.68 -2.61
CA ALA A 49 4.39 5.49 -3.46
C ALA A 49 5.68 5.32 -4.29
N GLY A 50 6.76 5.94 -3.89
CA GLY A 50 8.02 5.95 -4.64
C GLY A 50 8.04 6.93 -5.82
N PHE A 51 8.96 6.71 -6.74
CA PHE A 51 8.95 7.42 -8.04
C PHE A 51 7.98 6.75 -8.98
N ARG A 52 7.21 7.55 -9.72
CA ARG A 52 6.31 7.09 -10.79
C ARG A 52 6.26 8.11 -11.91
N THR A 53 6.53 7.67 -13.13
CA THR A 53 6.38 8.47 -14.36
C THR A 53 6.45 7.57 -15.57
N ASN A 54 6.44 8.15 -16.78
CA ASN A 54 6.65 7.39 -18.00
C ASN A 54 7.95 6.59 -17.93
N ALA A 55 7.87 5.30 -18.26
CA ALA A 55 8.98 4.35 -18.13
C ALA A 55 10.25 4.73 -18.88
N LYS A 56 10.13 5.53 -19.95
CA LYS A 56 11.28 6.01 -20.73
C LYS A 56 12.16 7.00 -19.97
N GLN A 57 11.64 7.61 -18.90
CA GLN A 57 12.33 8.63 -18.12
C GLN A 57 13.01 8.07 -16.86
N LEU A 58 12.86 6.77 -16.56
CA LEU A 58 13.20 6.20 -15.25
C LEU A 58 14.57 5.53 -15.16
N ASP A 59 15.25 5.33 -16.27
CA ASP A 59 16.49 4.52 -16.30
C ASP A 59 17.53 4.96 -15.28
N HIS A 60 17.88 6.25 -15.26
CA HIS A 60 18.84 6.83 -14.31
C HIS A 60 18.33 6.73 -12.85
N ILE A 61 17.03 6.86 -12.62
CA ILE A 61 16.43 6.75 -11.28
C ILE A 61 16.60 5.33 -10.76
N MET A 62 16.34 4.32 -11.60
CA MET A 62 16.50 2.92 -11.21
C MET A 62 17.94 2.59 -10.79
N PHE A 63 18.92 3.03 -11.59
CA PHE A 63 20.32 2.88 -11.25
C PHE A 63 20.66 3.54 -9.89
N ARG A 64 20.22 4.78 -9.70
CA ARG A 64 20.46 5.55 -8.48
C ARG A 64 19.74 5.00 -7.26
N MET A 65 18.56 4.40 -7.45
CA MET A 65 17.87 3.68 -6.36
C MET A 65 18.59 2.39 -5.98
N GLY A 66 19.24 1.71 -6.92
CA GLY A 66 20.16 0.60 -6.63
C GLY A 66 21.34 1.03 -5.75
N LEU A 67 21.95 2.19 -6.07
CA LEU A 67 23.00 2.79 -5.23
C LEU A 67 22.48 3.11 -3.83
N LEU A 68 21.33 3.77 -3.73
CA LEU A 68 20.74 4.16 -2.44
C LEU A 68 20.34 2.96 -1.58
N ALA A 69 19.76 1.92 -2.19
CA ALA A 69 19.43 0.68 -1.50
C ALA A 69 20.68 -0.01 -0.91
N THR A 70 21.80 0.01 -1.65
CA THR A 70 23.09 -0.49 -1.17
C THR A 70 23.59 0.29 0.04
N LEU A 71 23.53 1.63 0.00
CA LEU A 71 23.88 2.46 1.15
C LEU A 71 22.95 2.23 2.34
N ARG A 72 21.64 2.09 2.09
CA ARG A 72 20.66 1.80 3.16
C ARG A 72 20.92 0.44 3.80
N SER A 73 21.27 -0.57 3.01
CA SER A 73 21.62 -1.90 3.50
C SER A 73 22.85 -1.86 4.40
N ARG A 74 23.93 -1.16 4.00
CA ARG A 74 25.11 -0.94 4.85
C ARG A 74 24.76 -0.23 6.14
N LYS A 75 23.97 0.84 6.06
CA LYS A 75 23.56 1.62 7.25
C LYS A 75 22.78 0.80 8.26
N THR A 76 21.93 -0.09 7.81
CA THR A 76 21.06 -0.91 8.66
C THR A 76 21.65 -2.28 8.99
N GLU A 77 22.72 -2.68 8.29
CA GLU A 77 23.29 -4.03 8.33
C GLU A 77 22.23 -5.12 8.05
N LYS A 78 21.25 -4.79 7.19
CA LYS A 78 20.09 -5.61 6.87
C LYS A 78 19.81 -5.60 5.36
N THR A 79 19.03 -6.56 4.91
CA THR A 79 18.55 -6.63 3.53
C THR A 79 17.52 -5.54 3.26
N ILE A 80 17.65 -4.85 2.14
CA ILE A 80 16.72 -3.83 1.63
C ILE A 80 16.03 -4.36 0.38
N GLY A 81 14.74 -4.04 0.20
CA GLY A 81 14.00 -4.37 -1.01
C GLY A 81 13.93 -3.21 -1.99
N VAL A 82 13.89 -3.53 -3.27
CA VAL A 82 13.61 -2.59 -4.36
C VAL A 82 12.55 -3.20 -5.26
N MET A 83 11.37 -2.58 -5.31
CA MET A 83 10.26 -3.02 -6.16
C MET A 83 10.09 -2.10 -7.37
N VAL A 84 10.12 -2.69 -8.56
CA VAL A 84 9.92 -1.99 -9.84
C VAL A 84 8.46 -2.14 -10.27
N THR A 85 7.68 -1.10 -10.06
CA THR A 85 6.23 -1.05 -10.36
C THR A 85 5.70 0.38 -10.33
N ALA A 86 4.61 0.63 -11.04
CA ALA A 86 3.80 1.84 -10.89
C ALA A 86 2.35 1.52 -10.46
N SER A 87 2.12 0.34 -9.86
CA SER A 87 0.83 -0.06 -9.27
C SER A 87 -0.36 0.12 -10.23
N HIS A 88 -1.27 1.04 -9.93
CA HIS A 88 -2.49 1.29 -10.71
C HIS A 88 -2.31 2.22 -11.93
N ASN A 89 -1.12 2.77 -12.15
CA ASN A 89 -0.86 3.63 -13.31
C ASN A 89 -1.01 2.85 -14.64
N PRO A 90 -1.22 3.54 -15.78
CA PRO A 90 -1.20 2.93 -17.10
C PRO A 90 0.08 2.14 -17.38
N GLU A 91 0.02 1.22 -18.34
CA GLU A 91 1.13 0.33 -18.66
C GLU A 91 2.40 1.05 -19.13
N GLU A 92 2.26 2.22 -19.75
CA GLU A 92 3.38 3.04 -20.24
C GLU A 92 4.20 3.68 -19.12
N ASP A 93 3.63 3.80 -17.92
CA ASP A 93 4.33 4.26 -16.73
C ASP A 93 5.05 3.10 -16.03
N ASN A 94 6.04 3.44 -15.24
CA ASN A 94 6.65 2.54 -14.28
C ASN A 94 7.13 3.34 -13.07
N GLY A 95 7.76 2.69 -12.12
CA GLY A 95 8.21 3.32 -10.89
C GLY A 95 9.12 2.43 -10.08
N VAL A 96 9.54 2.95 -8.94
CA VAL A 96 10.37 2.22 -7.98
C VAL A 96 10.02 2.61 -6.55
N LYS A 97 9.92 1.59 -5.70
CA LYS A 97 9.71 1.71 -4.25
C LYS A 97 10.87 1.04 -3.53
N LEU A 98 11.38 1.67 -2.47
CA LEU A 98 12.34 1.06 -1.55
C LEU A 98 11.60 0.46 -0.34
N ILE A 99 12.12 -0.66 0.16
CA ILE A 99 11.52 -1.42 1.27
C ILE A 99 12.55 -1.57 2.37
N ASP A 100 12.24 -1.05 3.55
CA ASP A 100 13.08 -1.11 4.75
C ASP A 100 13.09 -2.52 5.40
N PRO A 101 14.03 -2.81 6.32
CA PRO A 101 14.28 -4.15 6.83
C PRO A 101 13.09 -4.91 7.43
N VAL A 102 12.16 -4.22 8.05
CA VAL A 102 10.96 -4.86 8.63
C VAL A 102 9.81 -5.02 7.64
N GLY A 103 10.07 -4.77 6.36
CA GLY A 103 9.07 -4.86 5.29
C GLY A 103 8.22 -3.59 5.16
N GLU A 104 8.58 -2.51 5.81
CA GLU A 104 7.88 -1.22 5.74
C GLU A 104 8.46 -0.34 4.61
N MET A 105 7.79 0.77 4.33
CA MET A 105 8.31 1.82 3.45
C MET A 105 9.49 2.54 4.12
N VAL A 106 10.44 3.02 3.30
CA VAL A 106 11.59 3.78 3.83
C VAL A 106 11.18 5.04 4.59
N THR A 107 12.04 5.44 5.52
CA THR A 107 11.81 6.64 6.35
C THR A 107 11.83 7.93 5.52
N PRO A 108 11.18 9.02 5.99
CA PRO A 108 11.15 10.31 5.29
C PRO A 108 12.53 10.87 4.96
N THR A 109 13.52 10.66 5.83
CA THR A 109 14.92 11.07 5.57
C THR A 109 15.47 10.41 4.32
N TRP A 110 15.24 9.09 4.17
CA TRP A 110 15.72 8.33 3.02
C TRP A 110 14.92 8.62 1.74
N GLU A 111 13.65 9.01 1.84
CA GLU A 111 12.90 9.57 0.70
C GLU A 111 13.51 10.89 0.22
N GLY A 112 14.01 11.71 1.17
CA GLY A 112 14.77 12.93 0.85
C GLY A 112 16.06 12.63 0.08
N TYR A 113 16.84 11.64 0.51
CA TYR A 113 18.04 11.19 -0.22
C TYR A 113 17.70 10.60 -1.58
N ALA A 114 16.62 9.83 -1.69
CA ALA A 114 16.15 9.32 -2.97
C ALA A 114 15.87 10.47 -3.95
N THR A 115 15.17 11.50 -3.50
CA THR A 115 14.88 12.71 -4.30
C THR A 115 16.16 13.47 -4.66
N GLN A 116 17.08 13.63 -3.71
CA GLN A 116 18.37 14.29 -3.94
C GLN A 116 19.18 13.55 -5.02
N LEU A 117 19.35 12.24 -4.89
CA LEU A 117 20.11 11.44 -5.85
C LEU A 117 19.44 11.40 -7.22
N ALA A 118 18.11 11.24 -7.28
CA ALA A 118 17.37 11.22 -8.54
C ALA A 118 17.56 12.48 -9.37
N ASN A 119 17.65 13.64 -8.73
CA ASN A 119 17.73 14.94 -9.37
C ASN A 119 19.16 15.48 -9.54
N ALA A 120 20.16 14.89 -8.91
CA ALA A 120 21.56 15.29 -9.08
C ALA A 120 21.97 15.24 -10.56
N GLU A 121 22.67 16.27 -11.05
CA GLU A 121 23.26 16.22 -12.39
C GLU A 121 24.36 15.14 -12.44
N GLN A 122 24.77 14.75 -13.64
CA GLN A 122 25.69 13.62 -13.83
C GLN A 122 27.04 13.85 -13.11
N GLU A 123 27.57 15.05 -13.20
CA GLU A 123 28.80 15.49 -12.56
C GLU A 123 28.70 15.56 -11.03
N ASP A 124 27.51 15.78 -10.48
CA ASP A 124 27.25 15.95 -9.04
C ASP A 124 26.88 14.64 -8.33
N LEU A 125 26.66 13.55 -9.06
CA LEU A 125 26.15 12.30 -8.49
C LEU A 125 27.07 11.74 -7.40
N LEU A 126 28.39 11.71 -7.64
CA LEU A 126 29.34 11.21 -6.65
C LEU A 126 29.41 12.08 -5.41
N ALA A 127 29.32 13.41 -5.56
CA ALA A 127 29.25 14.33 -4.42
C ALA A 127 27.97 14.13 -3.62
N ALA A 128 26.83 13.91 -4.29
CA ALA A 128 25.57 13.61 -3.62
C ALA A 128 25.60 12.27 -2.86
N LEU A 129 26.24 11.24 -3.41
CA LEU A 129 26.45 9.96 -2.71
C LEU A 129 27.34 10.12 -1.48
N GLN A 130 28.44 10.87 -1.62
CA GLN A 130 29.37 11.16 -0.52
C GLN A 130 28.66 11.91 0.60
N ASP A 131 27.79 12.87 0.28
CA ASP A 131 26.98 13.61 1.25
C ASP A 131 26.08 12.68 2.07
N VAL A 132 25.44 11.71 1.44
CA VAL A 132 24.61 10.69 2.13
C VAL A 132 25.47 9.82 3.05
N ILE A 133 26.64 9.35 2.56
CA ILE A 133 27.56 8.50 3.33
C ILE A 133 28.03 9.23 4.60
N GLU A 134 28.40 10.50 4.46
CA GLU A 134 28.86 11.32 5.59
C GLU A 134 27.75 11.63 6.59
N LYS A 135 26.58 12.09 6.10
CA LYS A 135 25.43 12.42 6.96
C LYS A 135 24.92 11.24 7.77
N GLU A 136 24.90 10.08 7.17
CA GLU A 136 24.45 8.85 7.80
C GLU A 136 25.57 8.08 8.50
N ALA A 137 26.83 8.54 8.40
CA ALA A 137 28.00 7.86 8.93
C ALA A 137 28.04 6.36 8.50
N ILE A 138 27.93 6.13 7.18
CA ILE A 138 27.86 4.78 6.63
C ILE A 138 29.24 4.16 6.59
N ASP A 139 29.39 3.00 7.22
CA ASP A 139 30.58 2.16 7.10
C ASP A 139 30.53 1.43 5.75
N MET A 140 31.41 1.85 4.83
CA MET A 140 31.48 1.30 3.47
C MET A 140 32.08 -0.10 3.41
N SER A 141 32.70 -0.59 4.50
CA SER A 141 33.23 -1.96 4.60
C SER A 141 32.14 -2.99 4.91
N GLN A 142 30.95 -2.56 5.36
CA GLN A 142 29.85 -3.46 5.64
C GLN A 142 29.29 -4.09 4.36
N GLU A 143 28.90 -5.36 4.45
CA GLU A 143 28.20 -6.02 3.35
C GLU A 143 26.84 -5.38 3.10
N ALA A 144 26.43 -5.34 1.85
CA ALA A 144 25.12 -4.87 1.45
C ALA A 144 24.35 -5.95 0.71
N ASN A 145 23.09 -6.15 1.08
CA ASN A 145 22.20 -7.14 0.47
C ASN A 145 20.91 -6.45 0.01
N VAL A 146 20.59 -6.59 -1.28
CA VAL A 146 19.42 -5.97 -1.90
C VAL A 146 18.59 -7.02 -2.62
N PHE A 147 17.31 -7.10 -2.28
CA PHE A 147 16.32 -7.94 -2.97
C PHE A 147 15.55 -7.10 -3.97
N VAL A 148 15.45 -7.58 -5.20
CA VAL A 148 14.79 -6.87 -6.29
C VAL A 148 13.60 -7.69 -6.79
N GLY A 149 12.47 -7.04 -6.99
CA GLY A 149 11.28 -7.61 -7.59
C GLY A 149 10.66 -6.67 -8.62
N LYS A 150 9.82 -7.19 -9.48
CA LYS A 150 9.19 -6.43 -10.55
C LYS A 150 7.79 -6.95 -10.88
N ASP A 151 6.95 -6.06 -11.40
CA ASP A 151 5.65 -6.39 -11.96
C ASP A 151 5.74 -6.82 -13.44
N THR A 152 4.58 -7.03 -14.07
CA THR A 152 4.46 -7.55 -15.45
C THR A 152 4.61 -6.51 -16.54
N ARG A 153 4.89 -5.23 -16.23
CA ARG A 153 5.08 -4.18 -17.24
C ARG A 153 6.21 -4.53 -18.21
N SER A 154 6.03 -4.28 -19.48
CA SER A 154 7.05 -4.56 -20.51
C SER A 154 8.39 -3.87 -20.25
N SER A 155 8.36 -2.71 -19.58
CA SER A 155 9.55 -1.95 -19.20
C SER A 155 10.25 -2.50 -17.95
N SER A 156 9.59 -3.33 -17.13
CA SER A 156 10.09 -3.73 -15.81
C SER A 156 11.38 -4.54 -15.86
N ALA A 157 11.58 -5.39 -16.87
CA ALA A 157 12.81 -6.16 -17.03
C ALA A 157 14.05 -5.27 -17.22
N ARG A 158 13.96 -4.28 -18.12
CA ARG A 158 15.04 -3.31 -18.38
C ARG A 158 15.30 -2.44 -17.15
N LEU A 159 14.24 -1.94 -16.53
CA LEU A 159 14.35 -1.06 -15.37
C LEU A 159 14.87 -1.78 -14.14
N SER A 160 14.50 -3.03 -13.90
CA SER A 160 15.07 -3.82 -12.80
C SER A 160 16.56 -4.12 -13.03
N GLN A 161 17.00 -4.29 -14.29
CA GLN A 161 18.42 -4.44 -14.58
C GLN A 161 19.21 -3.17 -14.19
N ALA A 162 18.69 -1.98 -14.47
CA ALA A 162 19.33 -0.74 -14.04
C ALA A 162 19.47 -0.64 -12.51
N VAL A 163 18.50 -1.17 -11.73
CA VAL A 163 18.63 -1.29 -10.27
C VAL A 163 19.80 -2.21 -9.90
N LEU A 164 19.88 -3.40 -10.52
CA LEU A 164 20.94 -4.37 -10.28
C LEU A 164 22.33 -3.80 -10.63
N ASP A 165 22.42 -3.04 -11.70
CA ASP A 165 23.65 -2.35 -12.12
C ASP A 165 24.11 -1.34 -11.05
N GLY A 166 23.15 -0.58 -10.46
CA GLY A 166 23.43 0.33 -9.36
C GLY A 166 23.91 -0.39 -8.09
N VAL A 167 23.28 -1.49 -7.72
CA VAL A 167 23.71 -2.31 -6.57
C VAL A 167 25.14 -2.84 -6.78
N SER A 168 25.40 -3.38 -7.97
CA SER A 168 26.72 -3.93 -8.32
C SER A 168 27.80 -2.87 -8.34
N ALA A 169 27.51 -1.66 -8.84
CA ALA A 169 28.47 -0.57 -8.94
C ALA A 169 29.04 -0.12 -7.58
N LEU A 170 28.26 -0.25 -6.50
CA LEU A 170 28.70 -0.03 -5.12
C LEU A 170 29.13 -1.32 -4.39
N GLY A 171 29.38 -2.42 -5.10
CA GLY A 171 29.83 -3.67 -4.50
C GLY A 171 28.78 -4.35 -3.63
N GLY A 172 27.50 -4.06 -3.82
CA GLY A 172 26.41 -4.75 -3.12
C GLY A 172 26.07 -6.10 -3.74
N HIS A 173 25.54 -7.00 -2.93
CA HIS A 173 24.99 -8.28 -3.35
C HIS A 173 23.51 -8.12 -3.64
N SER A 174 23.05 -8.62 -4.78
CA SER A 174 21.64 -8.58 -5.16
C SER A 174 21.06 -9.97 -5.36
N LYS A 175 19.74 -10.09 -5.07
CA LYS A 175 18.94 -11.25 -5.44
C LYS A 175 17.69 -10.76 -6.18
N ASP A 176 17.57 -11.14 -7.46
CA ASP A 176 16.39 -10.86 -8.29
C ASP A 176 15.34 -11.96 -8.06
N TYR A 177 14.21 -11.59 -7.49
CA TYR A 177 13.05 -12.49 -7.30
C TYR A 177 12.16 -12.57 -8.55
N GLY A 178 12.48 -11.80 -9.58
CA GLY A 178 11.71 -11.79 -10.82
C GLY A 178 10.32 -11.18 -10.65
N LEU A 179 9.32 -11.86 -11.19
CA LEU A 179 7.93 -11.43 -11.13
C LEU A 179 7.32 -11.77 -9.76
N VAL A 180 7.07 -10.73 -8.96
CA VAL A 180 6.41 -10.82 -7.65
C VAL A 180 5.43 -9.66 -7.48
N THR A 181 4.43 -9.83 -6.63
CA THR A 181 3.62 -8.68 -6.19
C THR A 181 4.44 -7.78 -5.26
N THR A 182 4.07 -6.51 -5.17
CA THR A 182 4.68 -5.60 -4.19
C THR A 182 4.64 -6.19 -2.77
N PRO A 183 3.47 -6.66 -2.26
CA PRO A 183 3.40 -7.23 -0.92
C PRO A 183 4.24 -8.50 -0.73
N GLN A 184 4.41 -9.33 -1.76
CA GLN A 184 5.28 -10.50 -1.68
C GLN A 184 6.74 -10.10 -1.43
N LEU A 185 7.24 -9.05 -2.10
CA LEU A 185 8.61 -8.59 -1.86
C LEU A 185 8.75 -8.00 -0.45
N HIS A 186 7.80 -7.21 0.02
CA HIS A 186 7.77 -6.70 1.40
C HIS A 186 7.81 -7.83 2.44
N TYR A 187 6.99 -8.86 2.23
CA TYR A 187 6.99 -10.09 3.05
C TYR A 187 8.36 -10.77 3.06
N ILE A 188 8.94 -10.99 1.90
CA ILE A 188 10.23 -11.68 1.75
C ILE A 188 11.36 -10.93 2.47
N VAL A 189 11.41 -9.59 2.32
CA VAL A 189 12.39 -8.74 3.02
C VAL A 189 12.23 -8.85 4.54
N CYS A 190 11.01 -8.77 5.04
CA CYS A 190 10.71 -8.94 6.45
C CYS A 190 11.13 -10.32 6.97
N CYS A 191 10.80 -11.38 6.25
CA CYS A 191 11.19 -12.75 6.62
C CYS A 191 12.69 -12.93 6.69
N GLN A 192 13.44 -12.39 5.73
CA GLN A 192 14.90 -12.44 5.69
C GLN A 192 15.51 -11.77 6.92
N ASN A 193 15.05 -10.58 7.25
CA ASN A 193 15.61 -9.77 8.34
C ASN A 193 15.14 -10.19 9.74
N THR A 194 14.07 -10.97 9.84
CA THR A 194 13.59 -11.58 11.09
C THR A 194 14.07 -13.02 11.28
N GLU A 195 15.03 -13.47 10.46
CA GLU A 195 15.60 -14.83 10.55
C GLU A 195 14.52 -15.93 10.50
N GLY A 196 13.52 -15.71 9.66
CA GLY A 196 12.41 -16.65 9.48
C GLY A 196 11.32 -16.62 10.57
N LYS A 197 11.41 -15.74 11.57
CA LYS A 197 10.37 -15.62 12.63
C LYS A 197 9.02 -15.15 12.06
N TYR A 198 9.03 -14.28 11.06
CA TYR A 198 7.82 -13.85 10.38
C TYR A 198 7.31 -14.88 9.36
N GLY A 199 8.19 -15.65 8.74
CA GLY A 199 7.91 -16.66 7.73
C GLY A 199 9.16 -17.04 6.95
N GLU A 200 9.01 -17.93 5.99
CA GLU A 200 10.07 -18.31 5.07
C GLU A 200 10.26 -17.25 3.99
N PRO A 201 11.51 -16.76 3.70
CA PRO A 201 11.76 -15.64 2.78
C PRO A 201 11.69 -16.06 1.30
N THR A 202 10.60 -16.70 0.90
CA THR A 202 10.32 -17.16 -0.46
C THR A 202 8.87 -16.94 -0.85
N VAL A 203 8.57 -16.97 -2.16
CA VAL A 203 7.19 -16.91 -2.66
C VAL A 203 6.41 -18.15 -2.20
N GLU A 204 7.04 -19.31 -2.20
CA GLU A 204 6.47 -20.57 -1.72
C GLU A 204 6.14 -20.49 -0.23
N GLY A 205 7.03 -19.90 0.58
CA GLY A 205 6.82 -19.65 2.00
C GLY A 205 5.63 -18.72 2.25
N TYR A 206 5.47 -17.70 1.44
CA TYR A 206 4.30 -16.81 1.46
C TYR A 206 3.01 -17.59 1.19
N TYR A 207 2.95 -18.37 0.11
CA TYR A 207 1.76 -19.18 -0.19
C TYR A 207 1.45 -20.19 0.90
N LYS A 208 2.45 -20.89 1.41
CA LYS A 208 2.30 -21.87 2.49
C LYS A 208 1.73 -21.25 3.76
N LYS A 209 2.26 -20.09 4.17
CA LYS A 209 1.79 -19.38 5.37
C LYS A 209 0.33 -18.98 5.23
N LEU A 210 -0.03 -18.30 4.13
CA LEU A 210 -1.38 -17.80 3.91
C LEU A 210 -2.40 -18.92 3.71
N SER A 211 -2.09 -19.91 2.87
CA SER A 211 -3.01 -21.02 2.58
C SER A 211 -3.29 -21.88 3.81
N GLN A 212 -2.28 -22.19 4.62
CA GLN A 212 -2.46 -22.96 5.85
C GLN A 212 -3.32 -22.22 6.86
N ALA A 213 -3.10 -20.91 7.03
CA ALA A 213 -3.92 -20.10 7.92
C ALA A 213 -5.37 -20.01 7.44
N PHE A 214 -5.58 -19.79 6.14
CA PHE A 214 -6.91 -19.79 5.53
C PHE A 214 -7.66 -21.10 5.73
N ILE A 215 -7.03 -22.25 5.44
CA ILE A 215 -7.63 -23.57 5.62
C ILE A 215 -7.99 -23.81 7.09
N ARG A 216 -7.15 -23.38 8.04
CA ARG A 216 -7.45 -23.52 9.48
C ARG A 216 -8.61 -22.62 9.91
N LEU A 217 -8.73 -21.41 9.37
CA LEU A 217 -9.84 -20.50 9.62
C LEU A 217 -11.17 -21.10 9.13
N THR A 218 -11.18 -21.70 7.94
CA THR A 218 -12.40 -22.19 7.28
C THR A 218 -12.78 -23.62 7.63
N LYS A 219 -11.90 -24.36 8.30
CA LYS A 219 -12.09 -25.79 8.63
C LYS A 219 -13.43 -26.15 9.27
N ASN A 220 -13.99 -25.27 10.08
CA ASN A 220 -15.24 -25.48 10.81
C ASN A 220 -16.40 -24.61 10.28
N ALA A 221 -16.24 -24.00 9.11
CA ALA A 221 -17.28 -23.22 8.46
C ALA A 221 -18.34 -24.15 7.83
N SER A 222 -19.12 -24.83 8.67
CA SER A 222 -20.09 -25.87 8.28
C SER A 222 -21.30 -25.33 7.50
N ASN A 223 -21.50 -24.02 7.47
CA ASN A 223 -22.64 -23.37 6.83
C ASN A 223 -22.30 -22.79 5.43
N CYS A 224 -21.10 -23.06 4.91
CA CYS A 224 -20.66 -22.56 3.61
C CYS A 224 -21.16 -23.51 2.51
N THR A 225 -21.97 -23.01 1.58
CA THR A 225 -22.39 -23.74 0.37
C THR A 225 -21.26 -23.76 -0.67
N ASP A 226 -21.31 -24.67 -1.63
CA ASP A 226 -20.30 -24.72 -2.69
C ASP A 226 -20.25 -23.42 -3.52
N ASP A 227 -21.39 -22.75 -3.73
CA ASP A 227 -21.45 -21.44 -4.40
C ASP A 227 -20.72 -20.35 -3.58
N GLN A 228 -20.74 -20.43 -2.24
CA GLN A 228 -20.02 -19.49 -1.38
C GLN A 228 -18.50 -19.73 -1.38
N LYS A 229 -18.04 -20.86 -1.89
CA LYS A 229 -16.61 -21.14 -2.10
C LYS A 229 -16.08 -20.66 -3.44
N HIS A 230 -16.89 -20.02 -4.26
CA HIS A 230 -16.49 -19.48 -5.56
C HIS A 230 -16.33 -17.96 -5.50
N LEU A 231 -15.22 -17.47 -6.05
CA LEU A 231 -14.91 -16.04 -6.16
C LEU A 231 -14.40 -15.71 -7.57
N SER A 232 -15.00 -14.72 -8.20
CA SER A 232 -14.52 -14.15 -9.46
C SER A 232 -13.51 -13.04 -9.19
N VAL A 233 -12.30 -13.17 -9.72
CA VAL A 233 -11.16 -12.26 -9.48
C VAL A 233 -10.75 -11.59 -10.79
N ASP A 234 -10.83 -10.27 -10.83
CA ASP A 234 -10.25 -9.45 -11.87
C ASP A 234 -8.80 -9.10 -11.49
N GLY A 235 -7.86 -9.62 -12.26
CA GLY A 235 -6.42 -9.46 -12.01
C GLY A 235 -5.80 -8.20 -12.60
N ALA A 236 -6.59 -7.27 -13.13
CA ALA A 236 -6.14 -6.01 -13.74
C ALA A 236 -5.14 -6.17 -14.90
N ASN A 237 -5.04 -7.33 -15.52
CA ASN A 237 -3.96 -7.74 -16.43
C ASN A 237 -2.55 -7.60 -15.79
N GLY A 238 -2.46 -7.69 -14.48
CA GLY A 238 -1.26 -7.48 -13.67
C GLY A 238 -0.71 -8.76 -13.03
N ILE A 239 0.28 -8.58 -12.17
CA ILE A 239 1.00 -9.68 -11.52
C ILE A 239 0.11 -10.48 -10.56
N GLY A 240 -0.90 -9.85 -9.95
CA GLY A 240 -1.81 -10.49 -9.01
C GLY A 240 -2.53 -11.69 -9.59
N ALA A 241 -2.92 -11.64 -10.87
CA ALA A 241 -3.58 -12.75 -11.55
C ALA A 241 -2.70 -14.01 -11.62
N LEU A 242 -1.41 -13.85 -11.95
CA LEU A 242 -0.45 -14.94 -11.96
C LEU A 242 -0.28 -15.55 -10.57
N LYS A 243 -0.09 -14.71 -9.59
CA LYS A 243 0.22 -15.13 -8.20
C LYS A 243 -0.96 -15.78 -7.49
N VAL A 244 -2.17 -15.33 -7.76
CA VAL A 244 -3.37 -15.97 -7.20
C VAL A 244 -3.64 -17.34 -7.80
N ARG A 245 -3.34 -17.55 -9.09
CA ARG A 245 -3.40 -18.88 -9.73
C ARG A 245 -2.36 -19.84 -9.17
N GLU A 246 -1.15 -19.37 -8.91
CA GLU A 246 -0.12 -20.19 -8.24
C GLU A 246 -0.57 -20.61 -6.83
N LEU A 247 -1.20 -19.70 -6.08
CA LEU A 247 -1.74 -19.97 -4.74
C LEU A 247 -2.91 -20.96 -4.75
N GLU A 248 -3.80 -20.89 -5.75
CA GLU A 248 -5.07 -21.65 -5.78
C GLU A 248 -4.87 -23.15 -5.56
N SER A 249 -3.78 -23.72 -6.11
CA SER A 249 -3.45 -25.14 -5.91
C SER A 249 -3.27 -25.53 -4.43
N GLN A 250 -2.90 -24.57 -3.57
CA GLN A 250 -2.71 -24.79 -2.13
C GLN A 250 -3.99 -24.55 -1.31
N LEU A 251 -5.00 -23.88 -1.88
CA LEU A 251 -6.29 -23.64 -1.22
C LEU A 251 -7.20 -24.88 -1.21
N ARG A 252 -6.85 -25.90 -1.99
CA ARG A 252 -7.58 -27.17 -2.09
C ARG A 252 -9.03 -26.94 -2.58
N LYS A 253 -10.01 -27.43 -1.78
CA LYS A 253 -11.46 -27.29 -2.04
C LYS A 253 -12.10 -26.16 -1.21
N GLU A 254 -11.32 -25.41 -0.46
CA GLU A 254 -11.85 -24.39 0.43
C GLU A 254 -12.24 -23.10 -0.30
N LEU A 255 -11.57 -22.80 -1.44
CA LEU A 255 -11.88 -21.65 -2.28
C LEU A 255 -11.53 -21.97 -3.73
N HIS A 256 -12.46 -21.67 -4.66
CA HIS A 256 -12.30 -21.79 -6.11
C HIS A 256 -12.29 -20.40 -6.73
N LEU A 257 -11.31 -20.13 -7.57
CA LEU A 257 -11.08 -18.83 -8.17
C LEU A 257 -11.31 -18.85 -9.68
N SER A 258 -12.20 -17.99 -10.18
CA SER A 258 -12.30 -17.69 -11.60
C SER A 258 -11.55 -16.39 -11.89
N VAL A 259 -10.38 -16.49 -12.52
CA VAL A 259 -9.49 -15.35 -12.75
C VAL A 259 -9.74 -14.78 -14.15
N PHE A 260 -10.10 -13.49 -14.20
CA PHE A 260 -10.30 -12.68 -15.39
C PHE A 260 -9.19 -11.62 -15.50
N ASN A 261 -9.05 -11.02 -16.68
CA ASN A 261 -8.01 -10.02 -16.94
C ASN A 261 -6.64 -10.48 -16.40
N ASP A 262 -6.20 -11.62 -16.90
CA ASP A 262 -5.06 -12.38 -16.39
C ASP A 262 -3.72 -12.02 -17.06
N GLY A 263 -3.71 -10.98 -17.88
CA GLY A 263 -2.52 -10.54 -18.62
C GLY A 263 -2.30 -11.26 -19.96
N SER A 264 -3.10 -12.28 -20.29
CA SER A 264 -2.98 -12.97 -21.59
C SER A 264 -3.51 -12.13 -22.75
N LYS A 265 -4.46 -11.24 -22.48
CA LYS A 265 -5.08 -10.32 -23.44
C LYS A 265 -5.40 -9.00 -22.76
N GLY A 266 -5.13 -7.90 -23.42
CA GLY A 266 -5.42 -6.58 -22.87
C GLY A 266 -4.22 -5.90 -22.20
N LYS A 267 -4.40 -4.64 -21.85
CA LYS A 267 -3.39 -3.81 -21.21
C LYS A 267 -3.57 -3.76 -19.70
N LEU A 268 -2.48 -3.67 -18.98
CA LEU A 268 -2.44 -3.50 -17.54
C LEU A 268 -3.28 -2.28 -17.10
N ASN A 269 -4.17 -2.49 -16.12
CA ASN A 269 -5.04 -1.46 -15.53
C ASN A 269 -5.96 -0.73 -16.55
N HIS A 270 -6.11 -1.23 -17.77
CA HIS A 270 -6.92 -0.57 -18.78
C HIS A 270 -8.37 -1.10 -18.75
N GLN A 271 -9.30 -0.26 -18.32
CA GLN A 271 -10.72 -0.60 -18.12
C GLN A 271 -10.95 -1.83 -17.20
N CYS A 272 -10.03 -2.08 -16.29
CA CYS A 272 -10.07 -3.16 -15.30
C CYS A 272 -9.23 -2.80 -14.08
N GLY A 273 -9.35 -3.60 -13.02
CA GLY A 273 -8.62 -3.43 -11.79
C GLY A 273 -9.33 -2.54 -10.75
N ALA A 274 -8.82 -2.59 -9.51
CA ALA A 274 -9.44 -1.97 -8.36
C ALA A 274 -9.69 -0.46 -8.51
N ASP A 275 -8.74 0.27 -9.10
CA ASP A 275 -8.87 1.71 -9.30
C ASP A 275 -9.96 2.05 -10.32
N PHE A 276 -10.03 1.29 -11.43
CA PHE A 276 -11.10 1.44 -12.42
C PHE A 276 -12.48 1.20 -11.79
N VAL A 277 -12.65 0.10 -11.08
CA VAL A 277 -13.92 -0.26 -10.42
C VAL A 277 -14.33 0.79 -9.39
N LYS A 278 -13.38 1.27 -8.58
CA LYS A 278 -13.63 2.29 -7.56
C LYS A 278 -14.05 3.63 -8.17
N VAL A 279 -13.39 4.04 -9.25
CA VAL A 279 -13.63 5.37 -9.86
C VAL A 279 -14.86 5.35 -10.77
N GLN A 280 -14.98 4.32 -11.60
CA GLN A 280 -16.05 4.24 -12.60
C GLN A 280 -17.37 3.69 -12.05
N GLN A 281 -17.35 3.03 -10.89
CA GLN A 281 -18.54 2.39 -10.30
C GLN A 281 -19.23 1.43 -11.28
N ASN A 282 -18.41 0.66 -11.99
CA ASN A 282 -18.85 -0.29 -13.01
C ASN A 282 -17.99 -1.57 -12.95
N PRO A 283 -18.55 -2.71 -13.40
CA PRO A 283 -17.77 -3.92 -13.56
C PRO A 283 -16.60 -3.71 -14.52
N PRO A 284 -15.45 -4.36 -14.29
CA PRO A 284 -14.34 -4.31 -15.23
C PRO A 284 -14.71 -4.96 -16.58
N THR A 285 -14.11 -4.44 -17.65
CA THR A 285 -14.28 -5.03 -18.99
C THR A 285 -13.74 -6.46 -19.00
N GLY A 286 -14.45 -7.36 -19.64
CA GLY A 286 -14.04 -8.78 -19.79
C GLY A 286 -14.48 -9.68 -18.64
N VAL A 287 -15.08 -9.15 -17.58
CA VAL A 287 -15.67 -9.94 -16.51
C VAL A 287 -17.18 -10.09 -16.75
N LYS A 288 -17.64 -11.34 -16.84
CA LYS A 288 -19.08 -11.63 -16.86
C LYS A 288 -19.53 -11.93 -15.43
N ILE A 289 -20.45 -11.14 -14.94
CA ILE A 289 -20.97 -11.24 -13.57
C ILE A 289 -22.42 -11.68 -13.62
N SER A 290 -22.74 -12.77 -12.93
CA SER A 290 -24.12 -13.18 -12.69
C SER A 290 -24.71 -12.37 -11.52
N PRO A 291 -26.02 -12.11 -11.49
CA PRO A 291 -26.64 -11.43 -10.37
C PRO A 291 -26.33 -12.12 -9.04
N GLY A 292 -25.86 -11.34 -8.06
CA GLY A 292 -25.48 -11.84 -6.74
C GLY A 292 -24.11 -12.52 -6.65
N GLU A 293 -23.42 -12.70 -7.75
CA GLU A 293 -22.08 -13.28 -7.77
C GLU A 293 -21.06 -12.36 -7.09
N ARG A 294 -20.25 -12.95 -6.20
CA ARG A 294 -19.19 -12.23 -5.48
C ARG A 294 -17.96 -12.08 -6.38
N CYS A 295 -17.54 -10.84 -6.55
CA CYS A 295 -16.41 -10.48 -7.37
C CYS A 295 -15.45 -9.57 -6.60
N CYS A 296 -14.16 -9.63 -6.96
CA CYS A 296 -13.18 -8.66 -6.50
C CYS A 296 -12.23 -8.26 -7.64
N SER A 297 -11.61 -7.09 -7.52
CA SER A 297 -10.56 -6.61 -8.42
C SER A 297 -9.29 -6.28 -7.64
N PHE A 298 -8.15 -6.72 -8.17
CA PHE A 298 -6.83 -6.29 -7.73
C PHE A 298 -6.36 -5.08 -8.56
N ASP A 299 -5.29 -4.44 -8.17
CA ASP A 299 -4.55 -3.51 -9.03
C ASP A 299 -3.30 -4.17 -9.65
N GLY A 300 -2.53 -3.39 -10.43
CA GLY A 300 -1.47 -3.94 -11.27
C GLY A 300 -0.34 -4.64 -10.54
N ASP A 301 -0.02 -4.27 -9.28
CA ASP A 301 1.02 -4.88 -8.46
C ASP A 301 0.47 -5.66 -7.23
N GLY A 302 -0.85 -5.75 -7.10
CA GLY A 302 -1.52 -6.60 -6.13
C GLY A 302 -1.49 -6.08 -4.69
N ASP A 303 -1.44 -4.76 -4.50
CA ASP A 303 -1.45 -4.12 -3.18
C ASP A 303 -2.82 -3.54 -2.79
N ARG A 304 -3.83 -3.57 -3.69
CA ARG A 304 -5.20 -3.09 -3.48
C ARG A 304 -6.22 -4.12 -3.86
N ILE A 305 -7.35 -4.13 -3.14
CA ILE A 305 -8.51 -4.95 -3.44
C ILE A 305 -9.81 -4.19 -3.18
N VAL A 306 -10.77 -4.34 -4.06
CA VAL A 306 -12.17 -3.96 -3.86
C VAL A 306 -13.08 -5.10 -4.23
N TYR A 307 -14.22 -5.19 -3.55
CA TYR A 307 -15.27 -6.18 -3.83
C TYR A 307 -16.47 -5.52 -4.50
N TYR A 308 -17.23 -6.30 -5.23
CA TYR A 308 -18.44 -5.82 -5.88
C TYR A 308 -19.35 -6.97 -6.32
N TYR A 309 -20.59 -6.63 -6.62
CA TYR A 309 -21.59 -7.51 -7.22
C TYR A 309 -22.59 -6.69 -8.02
N THR A 310 -23.42 -7.35 -8.83
CA THR A 310 -24.62 -6.79 -9.42
C THR A 310 -25.84 -7.45 -8.80
N ASP A 311 -26.89 -6.68 -8.50
CA ASP A 311 -28.13 -7.23 -7.97
C ASP A 311 -29.03 -7.80 -9.08
N SER A 312 -30.22 -8.29 -8.72
CA SER A 312 -31.19 -8.85 -9.65
C SER A 312 -31.77 -7.83 -10.66
N GLU A 313 -31.64 -6.54 -10.35
CA GLU A 313 -32.07 -5.44 -11.21
C GLU A 313 -30.94 -4.94 -12.12
N GLY A 314 -29.73 -5.51 -11.96
CA GLY A 314 -28.53 -5.14 -12.71
C GLY A 314 -27.81 -3.92 -12.14
N GLN A 315 -28.18 -3.46 -10.94
CA GLN A 315 -27.47 -2.38 -10.26
C GLN A 315 -26.13 -2.87 -9.73
N PHE A 316 -25.11 -2.05 -9.92
CA PHE A 316 -23.76 -2.31 -9.44
C PHE A 316 -23.60 -1.84 -7.99
N HIS A 317 -23.01 -2.69 -7.16
CA HIS A 317 -22.71 -2.42 -5.76
C HIS A 317 -21.22 -2.59 -5.50
N LEU A 318 -20.59 -1.56 -4.94
CA LEU A 318 -19.16 -1.55 -4.60
C LEU A 318 -18.99 -1.69 -3.09
N LEU A 319 -18.12 -2.61 -2.68
CA LEU A 319 -17.64 -2.77 -1.31
C LEU A 319 -16.15 -2.43 -1.33
N ASP A 320 -15.83 -1.21 -0.98
CA ASP A 320 -14.49 -0.64 -1.02
C ASP A 320 -13.71 -0.84 0.30
N GLY A 321 -12.60 -0.14 0.46
CA GLY A 321 -11.78 -0.21 1.67
C GLY A 321 -12.52 0.10 2.96
N ASP A 322 -13.53 0.97 2.94
CA ASP A 322 -14.35 1.28 4.12
C ASP A 322 -15.21 0.07 4.53
N LYS A 323 -15.83 -0.59 3.57
CA LYS A 323 -16.60 -1.83 3.80
C LYS A 323 -15.69 -2.98 4.28
N ILE A 324 -14.49 -3.08 3.73
CA ILE A 324 -13.49 -4.09 4.11
C ILE A 324 -13.04 -3.86 5.56
N SER A 325 -12.63 -2.64 5.90
CA SER A 325 -12.18 -2.33 7.26
C SER A 325 -13.26 -2.55 8.31
N THR A 326 -14.51 -2.24 7.97
CA THR A 326 -15.67 -2.47 8.85
C THR A 326 -15.94 -3.96 9.06
N LEU A 327 -15.90 -4.77 8.02
CA LEU A 327 -16.07 -6.23 8.13
C LEU A 327 -14.99 -6.85 9.03
N ILE A 328 -13.72 -6.51 8.77
CA ILE A 328 -12.57 -7.05 9.50
C ILE A 328 -12.61 -6.61 10.98
N SER A 329 -12.83 -5.32 11.24
CA SER A 329 -12.85 -4.81 12.62
C SER A 329 -14.00 -5.37 13.43
N THR A 330 -15.18 -5.57 12.84
CA THR A 330 -16.32 -6.23 13.46
C THR A 330 -15.97 -7.67 13.85
N PHE A 331 -15.40 -8.43 12.92
CA PHE A 331 -14.99 -9.82 13.17
C PHE A 331 -13.95 -9.91 14.28
N LEU A 332 -12.92 -9.08 14.26
CA LEU A 332 -11.89 -9.06 15.29
C LEU A 332 -12.48 -8.70 16.66
N LYS A 333 -13.37 -7.72 16.73
CA LYS A 333 -14.02 -7.33 17.97
C LYS A 333 -14.85 -8.47 18.57
N GLU A 334 -15.62 -9.17 17.76
CA GLU A 334 -16.38 -10.35 18.19
C GLU A 334 -15.47 -11.45 18.75
N LEU A 335 -14.34 -11.72 18.10
CA LEU A 335 -13.37 -12.70 18.58
C LEU A 335 -12.70 -12.27 19.89
N LEU A 336 -12.35 -10.99 20.06
CA LEU A 336 -11.81 -10.47 21.31
C LEU A 336 -12.81 -10.63 22.47
N GLN A 337 -14.08 -10.36 22.23
CA GLN A 337 -15.14 -10.56 23.21
C GLN A 337 -15.29 -12.04 23.59
N GLN A 338 -15.29 -12.95 22.61
CA GLN A 338 -15.35 -14.40 22.86
C GLN A 338 -14.13 -14.94 23.58
N ALA A 339 -12.96 -14.38 23.31
CA ALA A 339 -11.70 -14.71 23.97
C ALA A 339 -11.56 -14.07 25.36
N CYS A 340 -12.46 -13.15 25.74
CA CYS A 340 -12.36 -12.31 26.94
C CYS A 340 -11.02 -11.58 27.01
N LEU A 341 -10.56 -11.03 25.89
CA LEU A 341 -9.36 -10.21 25.80
C LEU A 341 -9.75 -8.73 25.73
N ASP A 342 -9.30 -7.96 26.72
CA ASP A 342 -9.45 -6.51 26.75
C ASP A 342 -8.28 -5.87 25.99
N LEU A 343 -8.44 -5.73 24.67
CA LEU A 343 -7.47 -5.16 23.76
C LEU A 343 -8.09 -4.00 22.96
N LYS A 344 -7.34 -2.93 22.75
CA LYS A 344 -7.78 -1.77 22.01
C LYS A 344 -7.64 -2.01 20.50
N ILE A 345 -8.79 -2.07 19.84
CA ILE A 345 -8.88 -2.10 18.38
C ILE A 345 -9.22 -0.70 17.86
N ALA A 346 -8.50 -0.26 16.85
CA ALA A 346 -8.78 0.99 16.15
C ALA A 346 -8.87 0.76 14.64
N VAL A 347 -9.75 1.53 13.98
CA VAL A 347 -9.78 1.68 12.53
C VAL A 347 -9.17 3.02 12.17
N VAL A 348 -8.13 3.00 11.36
CA VAL A 348 -7.45 4.20 10.87
C VAL A 348 -7.96 4.51 9.46
N GLN A 349 -8.43 5.72 9.27
CA GLN A 349 -9.06 6.20 8.04
C GLN A 349 -8.40 7.50 7.57
N THR A 350 -8.61 7.85 6.29
CA THR A 350 -8.35 9.20 5.77
C THR A 350 -9.64 10.02 5.75
N ALA A 351 -9.53 11.30 5.42
CA ALA A 351 -10.70 12.17 5.22
C ALA A 351 -11.66 11.66 4.13
N TYR A 352 -11.19 10.81 3.22
CA TYR A 352 -12.00 10.20 2.15
C TYR A 352 -12.93 9.06 2.62
N ALA A 353 -12.77 8.57 3.84
CA ALA A 353 -13.67 7.55 4.37
C ALA A 353 -15.11 8.08 4.44
N ASN A 354 -16.06 7.24 4.06
CA ASN A 354 -17.49 7.60 4.06
C ASN A 354 -17.98 7.86 5.49
N GLY A 355 -18.74 8.93 5.69
CA GLY A 355 -19.24 9.30 7.01
C GLY A 355 -20.17 8.27 7.64
N SER A 356 -20.86 7.46 6.84
CA SER A 356 -21.65 6.34 7.34
C SER A 356 -20.78 5.23 7.94
N SER A 357 -19.64 4.92 7.31
CA SER A 357 -18.65 3.98 7.84
C SER A 357 -18.14 4.44 9.21
N THR A 358 -17.72 5.69 9.32
CA THR A 358 -17.23 6.26 10.58
C THR A 358 -18.28 6.18 11.69
N ARG A 359 -19.52 6.60 11.40
CA ARG A 359 -20.64 6.51 12.38
C ARG A 359 -20.95 5.08 12.79
N TYR A 360 -20.97 4.14 11.85
CA TYR A 360 -21.19 2.73 12.18
C TYR A 360 -20.12 2.19 13.12
N LEU A 361 -18.86 2.48 12.85
CA LEU A 361 -17.74 2.05 13.69
C LEU A 361 -17.78 2.66 15.09
N GLU A 362 -18.04 3.97 15.21
CA GLU A 362 -18.07 4.70 16.49
C GLU A 362 -19.34 4.41 17.28
N ASP A 363 -20.51 4.57 16.65
CA ASP A 363 -21.80 4.55 17.34
C ASP A 363 -22.35 3.12 17.56
N THR A 364 -22.20 2.25 16.57
CA THR A 364 -22.72 0.89 16.63
C THR A 364 -21.71 -0.09 17.18
N MET A 365 -20.50 -0.10 16.60
CA MET A 365 -19.47 -1.05 16.95
C MET A 365 -18.65 -0.64 18.16
N LYS A 366 -18.65 0.66 18.54
CA LYS A 366 -17.84 1.19 19.64
C LYS A 366 -16.35 0.86 19.45
N VAL A 367 -15.87 1.02 18.23
CA VAL A 367 -14.47 0.89 17.83
C VAL A 367 -13.85 2.28 17.76
N ILE A 368 -12.59 2.41 18.16
CA ILE A 368 -11.85 3.67 18.04
C ILE A 368 -11.64 3.97 16.56
N VAL A 369 -12.03 5.16 16.12
CA VAL A 369 -11.72 5.64 14.76
C VAL A 369 -10.68 6.74 14.84
N ARG A 370 -9.59 6.57 14.08
CA ARG A 370 -8.50 7.55 13.98
C ARG A 370 -8.40 8.05 12.55
N CYS A 371 -8.61 9.34 12.34
CA CYS A 371 -8.37 9.97 11.04
C CYS A 371 -6.92 10.45 10.94
N THR A 372 -6.28 10.24 9.80
CA THR A 372 -4.92 10.70 9.50
C THR A 372 -4.83 11.28 8.09
N LYS A 373 -3.72 11.94 7.79
CA LYS A 373 -3.44 12.46 6.45
C LYS A 373 -3.46 11.35 5.40
N THR A 374 -3.86 11.71 4.18
CA THR A 374 -3.84 10.79 3.05
C THR A 374 -2.43 10.30 2.76
N GLY A 375 -2.33 9.00 2.51
CA GLY A 375 -1.08 8.30 2.22
C GLY A 375 -0.87 7.13 3.18
N VAL A 376 -0.73 5.94 2.63
CA VAL A 376 -0.67 4.67 3.36
C VAL A 376 0.34 4.65 4.50
N LYS A 377 1.44 5.38 4.36
CA LYS A 377 2.47 5.52 5.40
C LYS A 377 1.93 6.15 6.69
N HIS A 378 1.08 7.19 6.56
CA HIS A 378 0.46 7.83 7.72
C HIS A 378 -0.54 6.90 8.41
N LEU A 379 -1.31 6.12 7.61
CA LEU A 379 -2.24 5.15 8.16
C LEU A 379 -1.49 4.04 8.90
N HIS A 380 -0.42 3.50 8.31
CA HIS A 380 0.39 2.44 8.90
C HIS A 380 0.97 2.87 10.26
N HIS A 381 1.61 4.04 10.34
CA HIS A 381 2.16 4.55 11.59
C HIS A 381 1.09 4.80 12.66
N ALA A 382 -0.05 5.38 12.28
CA ALA A 382 -1.14 5.58 13.23
C ALA A 382 -1.75 4.27 13.73
N ALA A 383 -1.81 3.24 12.88
CA ALA A 383 -2.30 1.91 13.27
C ALA A 383 -1.37 1.21 14.29
N GLN A 384 -0.07 1.47 14.25
CA GLN A 384 0.91 0.92 15.20
C GLN A 384 0.74 1.44 16.64
N GLU A 385 -0.01 2.52 16.85
CA GLU A 385 -0.27 3.09 18.19
C GLU A 385 -1.24 2.22 19.04
N PHE A 386 -1.91 1.24 18.46
CA PHE A 386 -2.94 0.43 19.09
C PHE A 386 -2.54 -1.04 19.24
N ASP A 387 -3.23 -1.77 20.11
CA ASP A 387 -3.04 -3.21 20.24
C ASP A 387 -3.33 -3.93 18.92
N ILE A 388 -4.44 -3.51 18.25
CA ILE A 388 -4.82 -3.94 16.91
C ILE A 388 -5.21 -2.70 16.10
N GLY A 389 -4.49 -2.42 15.03
CA GLY A 389 -4.77 -1.32 14.10
C GLY A 389 -5.22 -1.86 12.75
N VAL A 390 -6.47 -1.59 12.39
CA VAL A 390 -7.02 -1.88 11.06
C VAL A 390 -6.96 -0.60 10.25
N TYR A 391 -6.31 -0.62 9.09
CA TYR A 391 -6.34 0.53 8.21
C TYR A 391 -6.61 0.14 6.77
N PHE A 392 -7.49 0.89 6.12
CA PHE A 392 -7.74 0.82 4.68
C PHE A 392 -8.01 2.22 4.14
N GLU A 393 -7.40 2.53 3.02
CA GLU A 393 -7.88 3.62 2.17
C GLU A 393 -9.12 3.17 1.39
N ALA A 394 -9.97 4.09 1.01
CA ALA A 394 -11.18 3.78 0.23
C ALA A 394 -10.89 3.08 -1.11
N ASN A 395 -9.66 3.22 -1.63
CA ASN A 395 -9.20 2.53 -2.85
C ASN A 395 -8.87 1.04 -2.63
N GLY A 396 -9.02 0.53 -1.40
CA GLY A 396 -8.78 -0.86 -1.05
C GLY A 396 -7.33 -1.21 -0.67
N HIS A 397 -6.45 -0.22 -0.51
CA HIS A 397 -5.11 -0.44 0.02
C HIS A 397 -5.12 -0.42 1.54
N GLY A 398 -4.79 -1.52 2.19
CA GLY A 398 -4.81 -1.59 3.64
C GLY A 398 -4.39 -2.95 4.19
N THR A 399 -4.32 -3.05 5.50
CA THR A 399 -4.04 -4.29 6.24
C THR A 399 -4.41 -4.15 7.71
N VAL A 400 -4.06 -5.16 8.50
CA VAL A 400 -4.23 -5.19 9.95
C VAL A 400 -2.87 -5.38 10.62
N LEU A 401 -2.60 -4.57 11.63
CA LEU A 401 -1.40 -4.65 12.45
C LEU A 401 -1.75 -5.12 13.86
N PHE A 402 -0.95 -6.03 14.38
CA PHE A 402 -1.04 -6.50 15.76
C PHE A 402 0.23 -6.10 16.50
N SER A 403 0.11 -5.48 17.67
CA SER A 403 1.29 -5.24 18.50
C SER A 403 1.89 -6.56 18.96
N LYS A 404 3.20 -6.61 19.15
CA LYS A 404 3.90 -7.82 19.59
C LYS A 404 3.33 -8.36 20.91
N ALA A 405 3.01 -7.49 21.84
CA ALA A 405 2.37 -7.87 23.11
C ALA A 405 0.99 -8.49 22.90
N THR A 406 0.24 -8.02 21.91
CA THR A 406 -1.06 -8.60 21.52
C THR A 406 -0.89 -10.01 20.93
N GLU A 407 0.06 -10.18 20.02
CA GLU A 407 0.35 -11.52 19.45
C GLU A 407 0.74 -12.51 20.53
N GLU A 408 1.61 -12.13 21.46
CA GLU A 408 2.02 -12.98 22.60
C GLU A 408 0.84 -13.36 23.51
N LYS A 409 -0.05 -12.42 23.83
CA LYS A 409 -1.26 -12.70 24.64
C LYS A 409 -2.21 -13.67 23.94
N ILE A 410 -2.43 -13.49 22.63
CA ILE A 410 -3.29 -14.38 21.84
C ILE A 410 -2.68 -15.77 21.78
N GLN A 411 -1.39 -15.89 21.53
CA GLN A 411 -0.68 -17.17 21.50
C GLN A 411 -0.76 -17.89 22.84
N GLN A 412 -0.45 -17.21 23.94
CA GLN A 412 -0.55 -17.79 25.28
C GLN A 412 -1.95 -18.33 25.59
N LEU A 413 -3.00 -17.59 25.20
CA LEU A 413 -4.37 -18.03 25.41
C LEU A 413 -4.73 -19.26 24.54
N ALA A 414 -4.27 -19.30 23.31
CA ALA A 414 -4.51 -20.40 22.37
C ALA A 414 -3.80 -21.70 22.81
N GLU A 415 -2.62 -21.59 23.40
CA GLU A 415 -1.78 -22.73 23.82
C GLU A 415 -2.06 -23.21 25.24
N ASN A 416 -2.69 -22.40 26.09
CA ASN A 416 -2.94 -22.75 27.50
C ASN A 416 -3.94 -23.89 27.61
N PRO A 417 -3.58 -25.06 28.20
CA PRO A 417 -4.46 -26.21 28.32
C PRO A 417 -5.62 -26.01 29.29
N THR A 418 -5.54 -25.00 30.19
CA THR A 418 -6.59 -24.72 31.19
C THR A 418 -7.62 -23.69 30.69
N THR A 419 -7.45 -23.13 29.49
CA THR A 419 -8.41 -22.22 28.88
C THR A 419 -9.68 -22.99 28.48
N ASP A 420 -10.85 -22.42 28.78
CA ASP A 420 -12.12 -23.03 28.34
C ASP A 420 -12.23 -23.06 26.80
N ASP A 421 -12.98 -24.02 26.28
CA ASP A 421 -13.04 -24.33 24.86
C ASP A 421 -13.51 -23.13 23.99
N LYS A 422 -14.40 -22.27 24.49
CA LYS A 422 -14.91 -21.13 23.74
C LYS A 422 -13.85 -20.08 23.57
N ARG A 423 -13.18 -19.71 24.67
CA ARG A 423 -12.08 -18.73 24.66
C ARG A 423 -10.90 -19.23 23.82
N LYS A 424 -10.58 -20.52 23.97
CA LYS A 424 -9.49 -21.13 23.20
C LYS A 424 -9.78 -21.14 21.70
N ARG A 425 -10.99 -21.48 21.28
CA ARG A 425 -11.39 -21.41 19.86
C ARG A 425 -11.26 -20.00 19.30
N ALA A 426 -11.73 -18.99 20.03
CA ALA A 426 -11.60 -17.60 19.61
C ALA A 426 -10.12 -17.17 19.50
N ALA A 427 -9.26 -17.56 20.45
CA ALA A 427 -7.83 -17.30 20.41
C ALA A 427 -7.13 -17.97 19.21
N VAL A 428 -7.51 -19.21 18.88
CA VAL A 428 -7.00 -19.93 17.71
C VAL A 428 -7.44 -19.25 16.40
N LEU A 429 -8.67 -18.75 16.31
CA LEU A 429 -9.12 -17.96 15.15
C LEU A 429 -8.34 -16.65 15.03
N LEU A 430 -8.10 -15.93 16.13
CA LEU A 430 -7.26 -14.73 16.14
C LEU A 430 -5.82 -15.03 15.69
N GLN A 431 -5.21 -16.12 16.18
CA GLN A 431 -3.88 -16.54 15.79
C GLN A 431 -3.78 -16.85 14.27
N ASN A 432 -4.78 -17.54 13.72
CA ASN A 432 -4.82 -17.80 12.28
C ASN A 432 -5.13 -16.55 11.47
N THR A 433 -5.88 -15.59 12.02
CA THR A 433 -6.06 -14.26 11.41
C THR A 433 -4.73 -13.51 11.31
N ILE A 434 -3.91 -13.52 12.38
CA ILE A 434 -2.56 -12.96 12.36
C ILE A 434 -1.69 -13.63 11.27
N ASN A 435 -1.82 -14.93 11.08
CA ASN A 435 -1.03 -15.69 10.11
C ASN A 435 -1.50 -15.52 8.65
N VAL A 436 -2.78 -15.24 8.40
CA VAL A 436 -3.28 -15.01 7.04
C VAL A 436 -3.06 -13.60 6.57
N ILE A 437 -2.98 -12.62 7.48
CA ILE A 437 -2.78 -11.22 7.12
C ILE A 437 -1.30 -10.88 6.93
N ASN A 438 -0.98 -10.16 5.87
CA ASN A 438 0.35 -9.61 5.68
C ASN A 438 0.45 -8.26 6.40
N GLN A 439 1.18 -8.22 7.51
CA GLN A 439 1.30 -7.01 8.34
C GLN A 439 2.31 -5.99 7.80
N THR A 440 3.08 -6.33 6.78
CA THR A 440 4.14 -5.45 6.27
C THR A 440 3.59 -4.29 5.44
N VAL A 441 2.57 -4.55 4.64
CA VAL A 441 1.95 -3.60 3.71
C VAL A 441 0.60 -4.14 3.26
N GLY A 442 -0.26 -3.30 2.67
CA GLY A 442 -1.49 -3.73 2.02
C GLY A 442 -1.23 -4.81 0.98
N ASP A 443 -2.03 -5.90 1.03
CA ASP A 443 -1.81 -7.10 0.24
C ASP A 443 -3.15 -7.67 -0.23
N ALA A 444 -3.44 -7.48 -1.52
CA ALA A 444 -4.71 -7.89 -2.10
C ALA A 444 -5.01 -9.39 -1.94
N ILE A 445 -4.01 -10.25 -2.04
CA ILE A 445 -4.18 -11.71 -1.87
C ILE A 445 -4.44 -12.07 -0.41
N SER A 446 -3.67 -11.50 0.50
CA SER A 446 -3.84 -11.69 1.95
C SER A 446 -5.20 -11.17 2.42
N ASP A 447 -5.58 -9.96 2.01
CA ASP A 447 -6.87 -9.35 2.33
C ASP A 447 -8.04 -10.16 1.75
N MET A 448 -7.92 -10.64 0.51
CA MET A 448 -8.89 -11.54 -0.12
C MET A 448 -9.12 -12.79 0.74
N LEU A 449 -8.06 -13.47 1.14
CA LEU A 449 -8.17 -14.68 1.95
C LEU A 449 -8.81 -14.41 3.31
N LEU A 450 -8.47 -13.30 3.96
CA LEU A 450 -9.10 -12.93 5.22
C LEU A 450 -10.59 -12.63 5.05
N ILE A 451 -10.97 -11.86 4.04
CA ILE A 451 -12.37 -11.54 3.74
C ILE A 451 -13.16 -12.81 3.46
N GLU A 452 -12.66 -13.70 2.59
CA GLU A 452 -13.31 -14.97 2.25
C GLU A 452 -13.45 -15.88 3.49
N ALA A 453 -12.44 -15.92 4.37
CA ALA A 453 -12.52 -16.64 5.62
C ALA A 453 -13.61 -16.09 6.56
N ILE A 454 -13.70 -14.76 6.69
CA ILE A 454 -14.73 -14.11 7.51
C ILE A 454 -16.13 -14.44 7.00
N LEU A 455 -16.35 -14.29 5.68
CA LEU A 455 -17.63 -14.59 5.05
C LEU A 455 -18.02 -16.06 5.25
N ALA A 456 -17.08 -16.99 5.09
CA ALA A 456 -17.28 -18.41 5.33
C ALA A 456 -17.62 -18.74 6.79
N ILE A 457 -16.87 -18.19 7.74
CA ILE A 457 -17.09 -18.40 9.20
C ILE A 457 -18.47 -17.87 9.62
N LYS A 458 -18.87 -16.72 9.10
CA LYS A 458 -20.16 -16.07 9.41
C LYS A 458 -21.34 -16.65 8.61
N GLY A 459 -21.09 -17.45 7.57
CA GLY A 459 -22.11 -17.85 6.61
C GLY A 459 -22.78 -16.67 5.92
N MET A 460 -22.02 -15.60 5.65
CA MET A 460 -22.50 -14.30 5.17
C MET A 460 -22.35 -14.20 3.65
N THR A 461 -23.41 -13.74 2.97
CA THR A 461 -23.33 -13.39 1.54
C THR A 461 -22.76 -11.99 1.35
N ILE A 462 -22.37 -11.66 0.12
CA ILE A 462 -21.88 -10.31 -0.20
C ILE A 462 -22.97 -9.25 -0.02
N GLN A 463 -24.23 -9.58 -0.28
CA GLN A 463 -25.38 -8.71 -0.07
C GLN A 463 -25.61 -8.43 1.43
N GLN A 464 -25.46 -9.45 2.27
CA GLN A 464 -25.56 -9.31 3.74
C GLN A 464 -24.41 -8.46 4.28
N TRP A 465 -23.19 -8.62 3.73
CA TRP A 465 -22.07 -7.74 4.06
C TRP A 465 -22.35 -6.29 3.64
N ASP A 466 -22.82 -6.06 2.42
CA ASP A 466 -23.16 -4.72 1.93
C ASP A 466 -24.24 -4.05 2.79
N ALA A 467 -25.22 -4.83 3.27
CA ALA A 467 -26.34 -4.35 4.09
C ALA A 467 -25.97 -3.96 5.54
N ILE A 468 -24.71 -4.15 5.99
CA ILE A 468 -24.28 -3.78 7.35
C ILE A 468 -24.51 -2.28 7.60
N TYR A 469 -24.19 -1.43 6.63
CA TYR A 469 -24.51 -0.02 6.58
C TYR A 469 -24.58 0.47 5.12
N SER A 470 -25.26 1.56 4.86
CA SER A 470 -25.32 2.18 3.54
C SER A 470 -24.42 3.40 3.48
N ASP A 471 -23.61 3.49 2.41
CA ASP A 471 -22.77 4.65 2.16
C ASP A 471 -23.61 5.89 1.87
N LEU A 472 -23.15 7.04 2.32
CA LEU A 472 -23.67 8.32 1.85
C LEU A 472 -23.22 8.55 0.40
N PRO A 473 -24.13 9.01 -0.46
CA PRO A 473 -23.75 9.52 -1.77
C PRO A 473 -22.65 10.55 -1.67
N ASN A 474 -21.66 10.48 -2.55
CA ASN A 474 -20.52 11.40 -2.53
C ASN A 474 -20.06 11.78 -3.93
N ARG A 475 -19.30 12.86 -4.01
CA ARG A 475 -18.69 13.36 -5.24
C ARG A 475 -17.27 13.83 -4.98
N GLN A 476 -16.38 13.47 -5.89
CA GLN A 476 -14.99 13.96 -5.90
C GLN A 476 -14.75 14.76 -7.18
N LEU A 477 -14.25 15.98 -7.02
CA LEU A 477 -13.93 16.88 -8.13
C LEU A 477 -12.50 17.39 -8.03
N LYS A 478 -12.00 17.95 -9.13
CA LYS A 478 -10.69 18.58 -9.22
C LYS A 478 -10.85 20.01 -9.73
N VAL A 479 -10.25 20.96 -9.05
CA VAL A 479 -10.18 22.36 -9.47
C VAL A 479 -8.74 22.70 -9.83
N LYS A 480 -8.49 23.14 -11.05
CA LYS A 480 -7.15 23.62 -11.48
C LYS A 480 -6.87 24.97 -10.83
N VAL A 481 -5.70 25.12 -10.26
CA VAL A 481 -5.21 26.35 -9.61
C VAL A 481 -3.85 26.75 -10.15
N SER A 482 -3.46 28.02 -9.98
CA SER A 482 -2.16 28.51 -10.41
C SER A 482 -1.00 27.95 -9.58
N ASP A 483 -1.26 27.72 -8.29
CA ASP A 483 -0.30 27.13 -7.35
C ASP A 483 -1.08 26.38 -6.24
N ARG A 484 -0.94 25.08 -6.20
CA ARG A 484 -1.61 24.25 -5.17
C ARG A 484 -1.14 24.52 -3.74
N ARG A 485 0.04 25.12 -3.57
CA ARG A 485 0.63 25.41 -2.25
C ARG A 485 -0.11 26.53 -1.50
N VAL A 486 -1.03 27.24 -2.14
CA VAL A 486 -1.93 28.19 -1.47
C VAL A 486 -2.89 27.50 -0.50
N ILE A 487 -3.16 26.19 -0.71
CA ILE A 487 -3.98 25.39 0.19
C ILE A 487 -3.08 24.77 1.25
N ASP A 488 -3.30 25.16 2.50
CA ASP A 488 -2.80 24.46 3.67
C ASP A 488 -3.96 23.86 4.46
N THR A 489 -3.72 22.73 5.11
CA THR A 489 -4.77 21.95 5.78
C THR A 489 -4.35 21.54 7.19
N THR A 490 -5.34 21.31 8.03
CA THR A 490 -5.20 20.79 9.40
C THR A 490 -6.22 19.68 9.66
N ASP A 491 -6.22 19.12 10.86
CA ASP A 491 -7.17 18.09 11.27
C ASP A 491 -7.22 16.91 10.29
N ALA A 492 -6.05 16.36 9.98
CA ALA A 492 -5.92 15.24 9.03
C ALA A 492 -6.53 15.55 7.65
N GLU A 493 -6.29 16.74 7.12
CA GLU A 493 -6.78 17.26 5.83
C GLU A 493 -8.30 17.51 5.79
N ARG A 494 -9.01 17.41 6.89
CA ARG A 494 -10.46 17.66 6.95
C ARG A 494 -10.83 19.14 6.94
N ARG A 495 -9.90 20.03 7.23
CA ARG A 495 -10.11 21.48 7.31
C ARG A 495 -9.01 22.26 6.60
N ALA A 496 -9.39 23.27 5.81
CA ALA A 496 -8.47 24.21 5.21
C ALA A 496 -8.03 25.29 6.23
N VAL A 497 -6.75 25.61 6.27
CA VAL A 497 -6.17 26.73 7.04
C VAL A 497 -5.99 27.95 6.15
N SER A 498 -5.61 27.73 4.91
CA SER A 498 -5.44 28.76 3.89
C SER A 498 -6.06 28.31 2.54
N PRO A 499 -6.48 29.25 1.70
CA PRO A 499 -6.52 30.70 1.90
C PRO A 499 -7.62 31.12 2.91
N ALA A 500 -7.47 32.32 3.47
CA ALA A 500 -8.44 32.88 4.40
C ALA A 500 -9.86 32.93 3.78
N GLY A 501 -10.87 32.57 4.56
CA GLY A 501 -12.28 32.54 4.13
C GLY A 501 -12.73 31.24 3.44
N LEU A 502 -11.79 30.36 3.04
CA LEU A 502 -12.15 29.11 2.35
C LEU A 502 -12.88 28.14 3.29
N GLN A 503 -12.36 27.92 4.50
CA GLN A 503 -13.02 27.01 5.44
C GLN A 503 -14.39 27.55 5.90
N GLU A 504 -14.51 28.83 6.13
CA GLU A 504 -15.78 29.48 6.49
C GLU A 504 -16.82 29.33 5.36
N ALA A 505 -16.40 29.45 4.11
CA ALA A 505 -17.25 29.21 2.96
C ALA A 505 -17.73 27.75 2.91
N ILE A 506 -16.81 26.78 3.09
CA ILE A 506 -17.14 25.36 3.13
C ILE A 506 -18.15 25.08 4.26
N ASP A 507 -17.86 25.55 5.47
CA ASP A 507 -18.71 25.34 6.65
C ASP A 507 -20.12 25.93 6.44
N SER A 508 -20.22 27.06 5.73
CA SER A 508 -21.52 27.70 5.41
C SER A 508 -22.32 26.91 4.37
N LEU A 509 -21.64 26.39 3.34
CA LEU A 509 -22.26 25.56 2.30
C LEU A 509 -22.77 24.23 2.87
N VAL A 510 -21.97 23.55 3.66
CA VAL A 510 -22.33 22.26 4.29
C VAL A 510 -23.63 22.35 5.11
N LYS A 511 -23.87 23.48 5.79
CA LYS A 511 -25.11 23.69 6.59
C LYS A 511 -26.41 23.64 5.79
N ASN A 512 -26.36 23.85 4.48
CA ASN A 512 -27.53 23.85 3.62
C ASN A 512 -28.02 22.43 3.27
N TYR A 513 -27.19 21.40 3.54
CA TYR A 513 -27.48 20.03 3.16
C TYR A 513 -27.55 19.10 4.37
N ARG A 514 -28.38 18.07 4.28
CA ARG A 514 -28.53 17.07 5.35
C ARG A 514 -27.41 16.03 5.28
N GLN A 515 -26.94 15.60 6.44
CA GLN A 515 -25.87 14.60 6.62
C GLN A 515 -24.61 14.91 5.78
N ALA A 516 -24.38 16.20 5.52
CA ALA A 516 -23.36 16.65 4.60
C ALA A 516 -22.01 16.88 5.27
N ARG A 517 -20.97 16.64 4.48
CA ARG A 517 -19.59 16.94 4.81
C ARG A 517 -18.82 17.26 3.53
N SER A 518 -17.91 18.22 3.61
CA SER A 518 -17.02 18.53 2.50
C SER A 518 -15.65 18.94 3.02
N PHE A 519 -14.61 18.64 2.27
CA PHE A 519 -13.25 19.09 2.52
C PHE A 519 -12.50 19.27 1.20
N VAL A 520 -11.39 19.99 1.28
CA VAL A 520 -10.49 20.23 0.15
C VAL A 520 -9.05 19.93 0.53
N ARG A 521 -8.26 19.46 -0.43
CA ARG A 521 -6.83 19.24 -0.24
C ARG A 521 -6.04 19.49 -1.52
N PRO A 522 -4.78 19.96 -1.41
CA PRO A 522 -3.93 20.07 -2.58
C PRO A 522 -3.53 18.68 -3.11
N SER A 523 -3.39 18.56 -4.43
CA SER A 523 -2.80 17.36 -5.02
C SER A 523 -1.31 17.24 -4.65
N GLY A 524 -0.82 16.03 -4.49
CA GLY A 524 0.61 15.78 -4.24
C GLY A 524 1.52 16.06 -5.45
N THR A 525 0.98 16.03 -6.67
CA THR A 525 1.77 15.99 -7.91
C THR A 525 1.39 17.04 -8.95
N GLU A 526 0.18 17.57 -8.92
CA GLU A 526 -0.39 18.47 -9.93
C GLU A 526 -0.89 19.76 -9.29
N ASP A 527 -0.92 20.86 -10.03
CA ASP A 527 -1.53 22.12 -9.57
C ASP A 527 -3.06 22.07 -9.65
N VAL A 528 -3.61 21.15 -8.86
CA VAL A 528 -5.06 20.98 -8.66
C VAL A 528 -5.37 20.87 -7.17
N VAL A 529 -6.56 21.33 -6.82
CA VAL A 529 -7.19 21.11 -5.52
C VAL A 529 -8.28 20.05 -5.68
N ARG A 530 -8.23 19.02 -4.85
CA ARG A 530 -9.24 17.97 -4.80
C ARG A 530 -10.36 18.44 -3.87
N VAL A 531 -11.60 18.28 -4.32
CA VAL A 531 -12.80 18.56 -3.54
C VAL A 531 -13.53 17.25 -3.30
N TYR A 532 -13.90 16.99 -2.06
CA TYR A 532 -14.78 15.89 -1.66
C TYR A 532 -16.03 16.45 -1.02
N ALA A 533 -17.19 15.93 -1.39
CA ALA A 533 -18.46 16.21 -0.74
C ALA A 533 -19.29 14.94 -0.61
N GLU A 534 -19.98 14.79 0.52
CA GLU A 534 -20.98 13.76 0.74
C GLU A 534 -22.25 14.38 1.35
N ALA A 535 -23.40 13.78 1.07
CA ALA A 535 -24.69 14.23 1.60
C ALA A 535 -25.72 13.10 1.58
N GLU A 536 -26.92 13.37 2.11
CA GLU A 536 -28.03 12.39 2.19
C GLU A 536 -28.47 11.88 0.80
N THR A 537 -28.38 12.71 -0.24
CA THR A 537 -28.75 12.35 -1.63
C THR A 537 -27.60 12.65 -2.59
N GLN A 538 -27.58 11.97 -3.75
CA GLN A 538 -26.57 12.21 -4.77
C GLN A 538 -26.64 13.63 -5.33
N GLU A 539 -27.86 14.15 -5.55
CA GLU A 539 -28.08 15.53 -6.00
C GLU A 539 -27.45 16.52 -5.02
N SER A 540 -27.72 16.37 -3.73
CA SER A 540 -27.15 17.23 -2.68
C SER A 540 -25.62 17.12 -2.60
N ALA A 541 -25.05 15.92 -2.80
CA ALA A 541 -23.61 15.73 -2.83
C ALA A 541 -22.98 16.41 -4.06
N ASP A 542 -23.62 16.31 -5.21
CA ASP A 542 -23.17 16.91 -6.48
C ASP A 542 -23.23 18.44 -6.43
N GLU A 543 -24.34 19.01 -5.92
CA GLU A 543 -24.49 20.45 -5.71
C GLU A 543 -23.45 20.99 -4.73
N LEU A 544 -23.29 20.35 -3.57
CA LEU A 544 -22.30 20.75 -2.57
C LEU A 544 -20.87 20.69 -3.14
N ALA A 545 -20.53 19.63 -3.87
CA ALA A 545 -19.22 19.49 -4.51
C ALA A 545 -18.97 20.62 -5.52
N HIS A 546 -19.97 20.98 -6.31
CA HIS A 546 -19.91 22.09 -7.26
C HIS A 546 -19.71 23.43 -6.54
N GLU A 547 -20.54 23.75 -5.54
CA GLU A 547 -20.45 25.00 -4.79
C GLU A 547 -19.10 25.17 -4.09
N VAL A 548 -18.59 24.10 -3.47
CA VAL A 548 -17.25 24.10 -2.86
C VAL A 548 -16.15 24.27 -3.93
N SER A 549 -16.30 23.66 -5.11
CA SER A 549 -15.38 23.85 -6.22
C SER A 549 -15.36 25.31 -6.70
N LEU A 550 -16.49 25.99 -6.73
CA LEU A 550 -16.57 27.43 -7.02
C LEU A 550 -15.84 28.27 -5.95
N ALA A 551 -16.03 27.94 -4.68
CA ALA A 551 -15.34 28.60 -3.58
C ALA A 551 -13.81 28.44 -3.71
N VAL A 552 -13.32 27.24 -4.02
CA VAL A 552 -11.90 26.96 -4.29
C VAL A 552 -11.42 27.78 -5.50
N TYR A 553 -12.15 27.76 -6.60
CA TYR A 553 -11.78 28.51 -7.80
C TYR A 553 -11.60 30.00 -7.52
N ARG A 554 -12.51 30.60 -6.76
CA ARG A 554 -12.53 32.04 -6.44
C ARG A 554 -11.47 32.44 -5.41
N LEU A 555 -11.24 31.61 -4.39
CA LEU A 555 -10.39 31.94 -3.25
C LEU A 555 -8.96 31.40 -3.37
N ALA A 556 -8.75 30.32 -4.12
CA ALA A 556 -7.44 29.65 -4.24
C ALA A 556 -6.75 29.88 -5.59
N GLY A 557 -7.17 30.88 -6.36
CA GLY A 557 -6.52 31.21 -7.64
C GLY A 557 -6.80 30.19 -8.74
N GLY A 558 -8.06 29.86 -8.97
CA GLY A 558 -8.52 28.98 -10.03
C GLY A 558 -8.07 29.43 -11.41
N VAL A 559 -7.65 28.48 -12.27
CA VAL A 559 -7.20 28.73 -13.65
C VAL A 559 -8.06 27.94 -14.63
N GLY A 560 -8.21 28.51 -15.84
CA GLY A 560 -9.10 27.95 -16.86
C GLY A 560 -10.56 28.40 -16.69
N GLY A 561 -11.51 27.59 -17.16
CA GLY A 561 -12.93 27.89 -17.01
C GLY A 561 -13.45 27.66 -15.58
N GLU A 562 -14.38 28.50 -15.13
CA GLU A 562 -15.06 28.30 -13.84
C GLU A 562 -15.76 26.93 -13.81
N PRO A 563 -15.72 26.20 -12.67
CA PRO A 563 -16.42 24.92 -12.56
C PRO A 563 -17.89 25.03 -12.95
N LYS A 564 -18.36 24.08 -13.77
CA LYS A 564 -19.75 24.03 -14.23
C LYS A 564 -20.55 23.05 -13.39
N PRO A 565 -21.87 23.26 -13.23
CA PRO A 565 -22.74 22.26 -12.65
C PRO A 565 -22.59 20.90 -13.36
N LEU A 566 -22.81 19.82 -12.63
CA LEU A 566 -22.65 18.46 -13.13
C LEU A 566 -23.84 18.00 -14.00
N HIS A 567 -24.86 18.82 -14.16
CA HIS A 567 -26.09 18.58 -14.97
C HIS A 567 -26.41 19.73 -15.88
#